data_2160afb9834b4164f64bd50aa255016c
#
_entry.id   2160afb9834b4164f64bd50aa255016c
#
_cell.length_a   1.000
_cell.length_b   1.000
_cell.length_c   1.000
_cell.angle_alpha   90.00
_cell.angle_beta   90.00
_cell.angle_gamma   90.00
#
_symmetry.space_group_name_H-M   'P 1'
#
loop_
_entity.id
_entity.type
_entity.pdbx_description
1 polymer ?
#
loop_
_entity_poly.entity_id
_entity_poly.type
_entity_poly.pdbx_seq_one_letter_code
_entity_poly.pdbx_strand_id
1 'polypeptide(L)'
;MRVCFYTLGCKVNQNETGALAQLFEQNGFTVVEEKDGADVYVVNSCTVTNFGDQKSRKWLRRAKRENPGAVTVLTGCYPQAFPEEAAKIEEADVVTGSGNRHAILQDVQKVLNGEETKVVDIRPHQRGENFEELPMDRFADHTRAFVKVEDGCNRRCAYCVIPRARGPVRSRSERSILEELRRLAASGYCEVVLTAISLPSYGKDTGTGLAELVEHAAAVAGIERIRLGSLDPDMLTDDDIRRLAAVPKLCPQFHLSLQSGSSKTLRAMRRPYTTEQYAAVAAKLREAFGEENVSITTDVIVGFPGETEQDFEDSMAFVAGQRFLKVHVFPYSRREGTPAFDFPNQVPEHEKESRSRRMTAAVEKVRAELAHAAQGRTAQVLLETPLSSTLFTGYTKQYLPVVVSAPGHKSGEIVTVTLGEWDGKRCRAQAQ
;
A
#
# COMPACT_ATOMS: atom_id res chain seq x y z
N MET A 1 -28.08 -12.31 -3.22
CA MET A 1 -27.46 -12.21 -1.89
C MET A 1 -26.56 -10.98 -1.85
N ARG A 2 -26.39 -10.38 -0.66
CA ARG A 2 -25.57 -9.16 -0.48
C ARG A 2 -24.25 -9.51 0.21
N VAL A 3 -23.16 -8.88 -0.24
CA VAL A 3 -21.83 -9.05 0.34
C VAL A 3 -21.23 -7.70 0.72
N CYS A 4 -20.63 -7.63 1.90
CA CYS A 4 -19.93 -6.45 2.40
C CYS A 4 -18.45 -6.78 2.63
N PHE A 5 -17.56 -5.92 2.15
CA PHE A 5 -16.11 -6.07 2.30
C PHE A 5 -15.55 -5.06 3.29
N TYR A 6 -14.67 -5.53 4.16
CA TYR A 6 -13.89 -4.69 5.05
C TYR A 6 -12.40 -4.94 4.85
N THR A 7 -11.70 -3.94 4.33
CA THR A 7 -10.29 -4.07 3.97
C THR A 7 -9.41 -3.37 4.99
N LEU A 8 -8.44 -4.09 5.50
CA LEU A 8 -7.35 -3.56 6.31
C LEU A 8 -6.03 -3.74 5.57
N GLY A 9 -5.13 -2.79 5.71
CA GLY A 9 -3.75 -2.94 5.24
C GLY A 9 -3.36 -2.06 4.07
N CYS A 10 -2.58 -2.63 3.15
CA CYS A 10 -1.90 -1.92 2.08
C CYS A 10 -2.70 -1.88 0.76
N LYS A 11 -2.12 -1.25 -0.27
CA LYS A 11 -2.70 -1.19 -1.62
C LYS A 11 -2.89 -2.58 -2.24
N VAL A 12 -2.05 -3.56 -1.88
CA VAL A 12 -2.21 -4.96 -2.32
C VAL A 12 -3.51 -5.54 -1.76
N ASN A 13 -3.80 -5.34 -0.46
CA ASN A 13 -5.09 -5.78 0.12
C ASN A 13 -6.28 -5.08 -0.55
N GLN A 14 -6.15 -3.80 -0.89
CA GLN A 14 -7.21 -3.06 -1.60
C GLN A 14 -7.45 -3.63 -3.01
N ASN A 15 -6.39 -3.92 -3.77
CA ASN A 15 -6.50 -4.59 -5.07
C ASN A 15 -7.20 -5.95 -4.92
N GLU A 16 -6.75 -6.76 -3.97
CA GLU A 16 -7.32 -8.09 -3.71
C GLU A 16 -8.80 -8.04 -3.32
N THR A 17 -9.20 -7.06 -2.50
CA THR A 17 -10.62 -6.87 -2.16
C THR A 17 -11.43 -6.45 -3.38
N GLY A 18 -10.91 -5.57 -4.23
CA GLY A 18 -11.59 -5.18 -5.47
C GLY A 18 -11.82 -6.38 -6.40
N ALA A 19 -10.82 -7.24 -6.55
CA ALA A 19 -10.92 -8.45 -7.36
C ALA A 19 -11.90 -9.47 -6.76
N LEU A 20 -11.90 -9.64 -5.42
CA LEU A 20 -12.89 -10.47 -4.74
C LEU A 20 -14.31 -9.92 -4.89
N ALA A 21 -14.50 -8.60 -4.75
CA ALA A 21 -15.80 -7.97 -4.95
C ALA A 21 -16.34 -8.25 -6.35
N GLN A 22 -15.52 -8.10 -7.36
CA GLN A 22 -15.90 -8.42 -8.75
C GLN A 22 -16.21 -9.92 -8.92
N LEU A 23 -15.44 -10.83 -8.31
CA LEU A 23 -15.72 -12.26 -8.33
C LEU A 23 -17.10 -12.58 -7.74
N PHE A 24 -17.45 -11.97 -6.62
CA PHE A 24 -18.77 -12.14 -5.99
C PHE A 24 -19.89 -11.56 -6.87
N GLU A 25 -19.70 -10.36 -7.46
CA GLU A 25 -20.68 -9.75 -8.38
C GLU A 25 -20.97 -10.64 -9.60
N GLN A 26 -19.91 -11.21 -10.23
CA GLN A 26 -20.04 -12.13 -11.35
C GLN A 26 -20.80 -13.41 -11.00
N ASN A 27 -20.88 -13.74 -9.72
CA ASN A 27 -21.62 -14.90 -9.21
C ASN A 27 -22.95 -14.53 -8.51
N GLY A 28 -23.52 -13.37 -8.86
CA GLY A 28 -24.87 -12.98 -8.48
C GLY A 28 -25.01 -12.35 -7.09
N PHE A 29 -23.89 -11.95 -6.46
CA PHE A 29 -23.94 -11.15 -5.24
C PHE A 29 -24.01 -9.67 -5.57
N THR A 30 -24.64 -8.88 -4.69
CA THR A 30 -24.62 -7.42 -4.74
C THR A 30 -23.69 -6.91 -3.65
N VAL A 31 -22.65 -6.15 -4.05
CA VAL A 31 -21.75 -5.49 -3.09
C VAL A 31 -22.47 -4.32 -2.45
N VAL A 32 -22.46 -4.27 -1.11
CA VAL A 32 -23.17 -3.25 -0.31
C VAL A 32 -22.24 -2.64 0.74
N GLU A 33 -22.62 -1.46 1.25
CA GLU A 33 -21.95 -0.85 2.39
C GLU A 33 -22.37 -1.52 3.71
N GLU A 34 -21.54 -1.41 4.74
CA GLU A 34 -21.80 -1.99 6.06
C GLU A 34 -23.18 -1.61 6.63
N LYS A 35 -23.58 -0.35 6.46
CA LYS A 35 -24.87 0.18 6.95
C LYS A 35 -26.11 -0.48 6.36
N ASP A 36 -25.99 -1.09 5.18
CA ASP A 36 -27.10 -1.67 4.44
C ASP A 36 -27.39 -3.13 4.87
N GLY A 37 -26.50 -3.70 5.69
CA GLY A 37 -26.53 -5.11 6.10
C GLY A 37 -26.23 -6.06 4.93
N ALA A 38 -25.62 -7.18 5.21
CA ALA A 38 -25.23 -8.17 4.21
C ALA A 38 -25.47 -9.60 4.66
N ASP A 39 -25.63 -10.52 3.69
CA ASP A 39 -25.72 -11.95 3.94
C ASP A 39 -24.32 -12.57 4.16
N VAL A 40 -23.28 -11.91 3.58
CA VAL A 40 -21.88 -12.30 3.70
C VAL A 40 -21.03 -11.08 4.05
N TYR A 41 -20.14 -11.23 5.03
CA TYR A 41 -19.16 -10.21 5.41
C TYR A 41 -17.74 -10.75 5.21
N VAL A 42 -16.93 -10.08 4.42
CA VAL A 42 -15.55 -10.48 4.12
C VAL A 42 -14.56 -9.48 4.72
N VAL A 43 -13.72 -9.95 5.65
CA VAL A 43 -12.62 -9.18 6.23
C VAL A 43 -11.33 -9.58 5.55
N ASN A 44 -10.80 -8.72 4.68
CA ASN A 44 -9.43 -8.86 4.15
C ASN A 44 -8.46 -8.20 5.12
N SER A 45 -7.76 -9.01 5.87
CA SER A 45 -6.99 -8.63 7.05
C SER A 45 -5.54 -8.23 6.74
N CYS A 46 -5.00 -7.36 7.58
CA CYS A 46 -3.59 -7.03 7.64
C CYS A 46 -2.97 -7.54 8.95
N THR A 47 -1.69 -7.91 8.92
CA THR A 47 -0.96 -8.41 10.10
C THR A 47 0.39 -7.70 10.33
N VAL A 48 0.61 -6.56 9.67
CA VAL A 48 1.84 -5.76 9.88
C VAL A 48 1.95 -5.27 11.32
N THR A 49 0.82 -4.97 11.97
CA THR A 49 0.76 -4.55 13.37
C THR A 49 -0.27 -5.35 14.16
N ASN A 50 -0.07 -5.52 15.47
CA ASN A 50 -1.05 -6.12 16.38
C ASN A 50 -2.42 -5.42 16.33
N PHE A 51 -2.41 -4.12 16.09
CA PHE A 51 -3.63 -3.33 15.97
C PHE A 51 -4.48 -3.74 14.76
N GLY A 52 -3.83 -4.13 13.64
CA GLY A 52 -4.51 -4.66 12.46
C GLY A 52 -5.28 -5.95 12.78
N ASP A 53 -4.64 -6.88 13.51
CA ASP A 53 -5.26 -8.14 13.92
C ASP A 53 -6.45 -7.91 14.88
N GLN A 54 -6.29 -7.00 15.86
CA GLN A 54 -7.36 -6.64 16.79
C GLN A 54 -8.55 -6.00 16.06
N LYS A 55 -8.29 -5.12 15.08
CA LYS A 55 -9.37 -4.53 14.27
C LYS A 55 -10.11 -5.57 13.46
N SER A 56 -9.42 -6.53 12.85
CA SER A 56 -10.04 -7.62 12.09
C SER A 56 -11.00 -8.43 12.96
N ARG A 57 -10.53 -8.85 14.15
CA ARG A 57 -11.38 -9.58 15.12
C ARG A 57 -12.56 -8.75 15.62
N LYS A 58 -12.34 -7.48 15.94
CA LYS A 58 -13.41 -6.57 16.39
C LYS A 58 -14.50 -6.43 15.33
N TRP A 59 -14.10 -6.34 14.07
CA TRP A 59 -15.04 -6.18 12.97
C TRP A 59 -15.87 -7.46 12.73
N LEU A 60 -15.26 -8.66 12.76
CA LEU A 60 -15.97 -9.94 12.70
C LEU A 60 -17.00 -10.08 13.82
N ARG A 61 -16.60 -9.80 15.08
CA ARG A 61 -17.50 -9.81 16.23
C ARG A 61 -18.69 -8.87 16.06
N ARG A 62 -18.42 -7.69 15.51
CA ARG A 62 -19.46 -6.71 15.22
C ARG A 62 -20.44 -7.24 14.17
N ALA A 63 -19.95 -7.76 13.05
CA ALA A 63 -20.76 -8.31 11.99
C ALA A 63 -21.68 -9.43 12.50
N LYS A 64 -21.16 -10.40 13.27
CA LYS A 64 -21.93 -11.49 13.87
C LYS A 64 -22.96 -11.00 14.89
N ARG A 65 -22.64 -9.99 15.69
CA ARG A 65 -23.57 -9.43 16.67
C ARG A 65 -24.73 -8.69 15.99
N GLU A 66 -24.44 -7.92 14.93
CA GLU A 66 -25.44 -7.13 14.21
C GLU A 66 -26.29 -7.98 13.25
N ASN A 67 -25.70 -9.04 12.70
CA ASN A 67 -26.39 -10.01 11.84
C ASN A 67 -25.93 -11.44 12.15
N PRO A 68 -26.52 -12.11 13.15
CA PRO A 68 -26.13 -13.46 13.58
C PRO A 68 -26.25 -14.53 12.49
N GLY A 69 -27.15 -14.36 11.53
CA GLY A 69 -27.39 -15.28 10.41
C GLY A 69 -26.42 -15.09 9.23
N ALA A 70 -25.63 -14.03 9.21
CA ALA A 70 -24.70 -13.78 8.11
C ALA A 70 -23.48 -14.70 8.17
N VAL A 71 -22.95 -15.08 7.01
CA VAL A 71 -21.66 -15.77 6.89
C VAL A 71 -20.54 -14.74 7.01
N THR A 72 -19.58 -15.01 7.89
CA THR A 72 -18.40 -14.15 8.10
C THR A 72 -17.14 -14.83 7.63
N VAL A 73 -16.35 -14.11 6.84
CA VAL A 73 -15.10 -14.57 6.21
C VAL A 73 -13.92 -13.79 6.75
N LEU A 74 -12.90 -14.48 7.23
CA LEU A 74 -11.59 -13.92 7.55
C LEU A 74 -10.57 -14.40 6.52
N THR A 75 -9.99 -13.46 5.76
CA THR A 75 -8.96 -13.74 4.76
C THR A 75 -7.77 -12.79 4.88
N GLY A 76 -6.72 -13.01 4.11
CA GLY A 76 -5.58 -12.12 3.99
C GLY A 76 -4.39 -12.48 4.85
N CYS A 77 -3.62 -11.45 5.27
CA CYS A 77 -2.31 -11.67 5.89
C CYS A 77 -2.38 -12.26 7.30
N TYR A 78 -3.39 -11.91 8.10
CA TYR A 78 -3.49 -12.38 9.49
C TYR A 78 -3.69 -13.91 9.56
N PRO A 79 -4.71 -14.49 8.95
CA PRO A 79 -4.87 -15.94 9.00
C PRO A 79 -3.71 -16.70 8.35
N GLN A 80 -3.07 -16.16 7.32
CA GLN A 80 -1.90 -16.79 6.72
C GLN A 80 -0.69 -16.82 7.65
N ALA A 81 -0.44 -15.72 8.38
CA ALA A 81 0.70 -15.64 9.29
C ALA A 81 0.48 -16.41 10.59
N PHE A 82 -0.76 -16.50 11.07
CA PHE A 82 -1.15 -17.11 12.34
C PHE A 82 -2.36 -18.06 12.16
N PRO A 83 -2.17 -19.17 11.41
CA PRO A 83 -3.26 -20.05 11.00
C PRO A 83 -3.98 -20.71 12.19
N GLU A 84 -3.22 -21.14 13.20
CA GLU A 84 -3.80 -21.80 14.38
C GLU A 84 -4.65 -20.86 15.24
N GLU A 85 -4.24 -19.59 15.35
CA GLU A 85 -5.02 -18.57 16.06
C GLU A 85 -6.26 -18.16 15.29
N ALA A 86 -6.11 -17.95 13.97
CA ALA A 86 -7.20 -17.56 13.11
C ALA A 86 -8.29 -18.65 13.02
N ALA A 87 -7.92 -19.93 12.96
CA ALA A 87 -8.84 -21.05 12.93
C ALA A 87 -9.71 -21.15 14.22
N LYS A 88 -9.21 -20.65 15.36
CA LYS A 88 -9.94 -20.64 16.64
C LYS A 88 -10.93 -19.50 16.79
N ILE A 89 -10.98 -18.54 15.85
CA ILE A 89 -11.93 -17.42 15.92
C ILE A 89 -13.34 -17.95 15.64
N GLU A 90 -14.17 -18.00 16.68
CA GLU A 90 -15.53 -18.54 16.62
C GLU A 90 -16.43 -17.71 15.69
N GLU A 91 -16.22 -16.40 15.64
CA GLU A 91 -17.00 -15.48 14.83
C GLU A 91 -16.66 -15.54 13.33
N ALA A 92 -15.70 -16.37 12.89
CA ALA A 92 -15.37 -16.57 11.47
C ALA A 92 -15.89 -17.94 11.02
N ASP A 93 -16.85 -17.94 10.11
CA ASP A 93 -17.41 -19.17 9.53
C ASP A 93 -16.48 -19.71 8.40
N VAL A 94 -15.81 -18.80 7.68
CA VAL A 94 -14.82 -19.15 6.67
C VAL A 94 -13.50 -18.46 7.01
N VAL A 95 -12.42 -19.22 7.07
CA VAL A 95 -11.07 -18.73 7.35
C VAL A 95 -10.15 -19.18 6.24
N THR A 96 -9.61 -18.22 5.46
CA THR A 96 -8.69 -18.50 4.35
C THR A 96 -7.42 -17.67 4.48
N GLY A 97 -6.34 -18.09 3.82
CA GLY A 97 -5.06 -17.38 3.84
C GLY A 97 -4.98 -16.21 2.86
N SER A 98 -3.76 -15.86 2.51
CA SER A 98 -3.43 -14.83 1.51
C SER A 98 -3.26 -15.39 0.10
N GLY A 99 -3.33 -16.70 -0.07
CA GLY A 99 -3.38 -17.42 -1.34
C GLY A 99 -4.74 -18.09 -1.53
N ASN A 100 -4.95 -18.66 -2.73
CA ASN A 100 -6.16 -19.44 -3.07
C ASN A 100 -7.48 -18.66 -2.91
N ARG A 101 -7.47 -17.38 -3.28
CA ARG A 101 -8.65 -16.50 -3.15
C ARG A 101 -9.81 -16.92 -4.03
N HIS A 102 -9.53 -17.63 -5.12
CA HIS A 102 -10.57 -18.22 -5.99
C HIS A 102 -11.50 -19.17 -5.23
N ALA A 103 -11.00 -19.85 -4.21
CA ALA A 103 -11.79 -20.80 -3.43
C ALA A 103 -12.73 -20.13 -2.43
N ILE A 104 -12.49 -18.87 -2.06
CA ILE A 104 -13.29 -18.15 -1.03
C ILE A 104 -14.80 -18.20 -1.34
N LEU A 105 -15.16 -17.99 -2.60
CA LEU A 105 -16.56 -18.02 -3.00
C LEU A 105 -17.18 -19.42 -2.81
N GLN A 106 -16.46 -20.49 -3.18
CA GLN A 106 -16.92 -21.88 -2.99
C GLN A 106 -17.06 -22.20 -1.51
N ASP A 107 -16.10 -21.78 -0.68
CA ASP A 107 -16.14 -22.00 0.77
C ASP A 107 -17.29 -21.25 1.43
N VAL A 108 -17.59 -20.04 0.99
CA VAL A 108 -18.77 -19.29 1.41
C VAL A 108 -20.06 -20.02 1.01
N GLN A 109 -20.12 -20.57 -0.22
CA GLN A 109 -21.29 -21.31 -0.69
C GLN A 109 -21.57 -22.59 0.12
N LYS A 110 -20.52 -23.34 0.53
CA LYS A 110 -20.67 -24.51 1.42
C LYS A 110 -21.37 -24.15 2.73
N VAL A 111 -20.97 -23.02 3.34
CA VAL A 111 -21.59 -22.55 4.58
C VAL A 111 -23.01 -22.06 4.35
N LEU A 112 -23.26 -21.29 3.29
CA LEU A 112 -24.60 -20.79 2.94
C LEU A 112 -25.59 -21.93 2.65
N ASN A 113 -25.12 -23.01 2.03
CA ASN A 113 -25.93 -24.20 1.74
C ASN A 113 -26.13 -25.11 2.96
N GLY A 114 -25.46 -24.84 4.09
CA GLY A 114 -25.51 -25.67 5.28
C GLY A 114 -24.74 -27.00 5.15
N GLU A 115 -23.86 -27.13 4.17
CA GLU A 115 -22.99 -28.29 3.97
C GLU A 115 -21.91 -28.38 5.03
N GLU A 116 -21.41 -27.22 5.46
CA GLU A 116 -20.43 -27.07 6.54
C GLU A 116 -20.83 -25.91 7.46
N THR A 117 -20.52 -26.01 8.74
CA THR A 117 -20.74 -24.91 9.71
C THR A 117 -19.53 -23.99 9.82
N LYS A 118 -18.35 -24.48 9.47
CA LYS A 118 -17.09 -23.74 9.44
C LYS A 118 -16.13 -24.34 8.43
N VAL A 119 -15.50 -23.48 7.62
CA VAL A 119 -14.46 -23.88 6.65
C VAL A 119 -13.14 -23.20 7.02
N VAL A 120 -12.06 -23.97 7.08
CA VAL A 120 -10.68 -23.46 7.26
C VAL A 120 -9.83 -23.96 6.11
N ASP A 121 -9.56 -23.08 5.11
CA ASP A 121 -8.70 -23.38 3.94
C ASP A 121 -7.50 -22.41 3.91
N ILE A 122 -6.53 -22.66 4.77
CA ILE A 122 -5.28 -21.90 4.81
C ILE A 122 -4.17 -22.75 4.22
N ARG A 123 -3.68 -22.41 3.05
CA ARG A 123 -2.61 -23.15 2.35
C ARG A 123 -1.26 -22.48 2.58
N PRO A 124 -0.24 -23.24 3.03
CA PRO A 124 1.11 -22.70 3.18
C PRO A 124 1.70 -22.33 1.80
N HIS A 125 2.33 -21.17 1.72
CA HIS A 125 3.06 -20.77 0.51
C HIS A 125 4.28 -21.67 0.26
N GLN A 126 4.52 -21.99 -1.02
CA GLN A 126 5.59 -22.89 -1.44
C GLN A 126 6.55 -22.19 -2.43
N ARG A 127 7.80 -22.70 -2.50
CA ARG A 127 8.73 -22.25 -3.54
C ARG A 127 8.25 -22.72 -4.92
N GLY A 128 8.34 -21.84 -5.92
CA GLY A 128 7.88 -22.14 -7.28
C GLY A 128 6.37 -22.07 -7.47
N GLU A 129 5.63 -21.59 -6.46
CA GLU A 129 4.22 -21.25 -6.58
C GLU A 129 4.04 -20.13 -7.60
N ASN A 130 3.05 -20.26 -8.47
CA ASN A 130 2.70 -19.24 -9.44
C ASN A 130 2.02 -18.04 -8.78
N PHE A 131 2.12 -16.89 -9.41
CA PHE A 131 1.31 -15.72 -9.03
C PHE A 131 -0.17 -16.04 -9.18
N GLU A 132 -0.97 -15.79 -8.15
CA GLU A 132 -2.42 -15.97 -8.20
C GLU A 132 -3.05 -14.79 -8.94
N GLU A 133 -3.59 -15.04 -10.12
CA GLU A 133 -4.26 -14.03 -10.93
C GLU A 133 -5.73 -13.92 -10.53
N LEU A 134 -6.12 -12.74 -10.11
CA LEU A 134 -7.52 -12.36 -9.91
C LEU A 134 -7.79 -11.19 -10.86
N PRO A 135 -8.45 -11.44 -12.01
CA PRO A 135 -8.72 -10.39 -12.99
C PRO A 135 -9.65 -9.33 -12.40
N MET A 136 -9.34 -8.07 -12.71
CA MET A 136 -10.13 -6.94 -12.30
C MET A 136 -10.27 -5.94 -13.45
N ASP A 137 -11.50 -5.47 -13.67
CA ASP A 137 -11.83 -4.56 -14.78
C ASP A 137 -12.14 -3.15 -14.27
N ARG A 138 -12.48 -3.01 -12.99
CA ARG A 138 -12.79 -1.72 -12.37
C ARG A 138 -12.51 -1.73 -10.86
N PHE A 139 -12.20 -0.56 -10.33
CA PHE A 139 -12.18 -0.27 -8.90
C PHE A 139 -13.42 0.52 -8.51
N ALA A 140 -14.22 0.01 -7.59
CA ALA A 140 -15.26 0.83 -6.98
C ALA A 140 -14.59 1.95 -6.14
N ASP A 141 -15.13 3.16 -6.23
CA ASP A 141 -14.78 4.33 -5.40
C ASP A 141 -13.34 4.87 -5.50
N HIS A 142 -12.57 4.48 -6.54
CA HIS A 142 -11.22 5.01 -6.74
C HIS A 142 -11.07 5.65 -8.14
N THR A 143 -10.41 6.80 -8.20
CA THR A 143 -10.05 7.48 -9.46
C THR A 143 -8.72 6.99 -10.03
N ARG A 144 -7.98 6.18 -9.24
CA ARG A 144 -6.73 5.51 -9.62
C ARG A 144 -6.90 4.01 -9.43
N ALA A 145 -6.48 3.22 -10.40
CA ALA A 145 -6.49 1.77 -10.26
C ALA A 145 -5.18 1.26 -9.65
N PHE A 146 -5.28 0.33 -8.70
CA PHE A 146 -4.12 -0.37 -8.15
C PHE A 146 -3.92 -1.69 -8.91
N VAL A 147 -2.78 -1.85 -9.56
CA VAL A 147 -2.45 -3.06 -10.32
C VAL A 147 -1.39 -3.84 -9.57
N LYS A 148 -1.75 -5.00 -9.05
CA LYS A 148 -0.83 -5.90 -8.35
C LYS A 148 0.04 -6.63 -9.37
N VAL A 149 1.34 -6.39 -9.33
CA VAL A 149 2.31 -6.95 -10.28
C VAL A 149 3.21 -8.02 -9.68
N GLU A 150 3.34 -8.05 -8.35
CA GLU A 150 4.14 -9.03 -7.63
C GLU A 150 3.51 -9.31 -6.26
N ASP A 151 3.74 -10.51 -5.74
CA ASP A 151 3.40 -10.90 -4.37
C ASP A 151 4.56 -11.65 -3.72
N GLY A 152 4.67 -11.52 -2.40
CA GLY A 152 5.69 -12.17 -1.60
C GLY A 152 6.92 -11.31 -1.35
N CYS A 153 7.82 -11.81 -0.49
CA CYS A 153 9.06 -11.12 -0.16
C CYS A 153 10.12 -12.09 0.33
N ASN A 154 11.29 -12.06 -0.28
CA ASN A 154 12.43 -12.89 0.11
C ASN A 154 13.33 -12.23 1.17
N ARG A 155 12.98 -11.02 1.62
CA ARG A 155 13.73 -10.32 2.66
C ARG A 155 13.49 -10.93 4.04
N ARG A 156 14.47 -10.75 4.92
CA ARG A 156 14.43 -11.26 6.30
C ARG A 156 14.63 -10.13 7.31
N CYS A 157 13.91 -9.02 7.10
CA CYS A 157 13.92 -7.90 8.05
C CYS A 157 13.48 -8.38 9.43
N ALA A 158 14.22 -7.97 10.48
CA ALA A 158 14.04 -8.53 11.82
C ALA A 158 12.66 -8.28 12.45
N TYR A 159 11.94 -7.26 12.00
CA TYR A 159 10.63 -6.86 12.50
C TYR A 159 9.45 -7.38 11.65
N CYS A 160 9.73 -7.98 10.49
CA CYS A 160 8.72 -8.14 9.45
C CYS A 160 8.15 -9.55 9.42
N VAL A 161 6.82 -9.64 9.53
CA VAL A 161 6.07 -10.90 9.44
C VAL A 161 5.61 -11.21 8.01
N ILE A 162 5.82 -10.30 7.06
CA ILE A 162 5.32 -10.43 5.69
C ILE A 162 5.82 -11.68 4.95
N PRO A 163 7.09 -12.12 5.05
CA PRO A 163 7.49 -13.37 4.41
C PRO A 163 6.69 -14.60 4.87
N ARG A 164 6.21 -14.58 6.13
CA ARG A 164 5.32 -15.63 6.66
C ARG A 164 3.89 -15.50 6.12
N ALA A 165 3.43 -14.26 5.93
CA ALA A 165 2.08 -13.97 5.47
C ALA A 165 1.92 -14.05 3.93
N ARG A 166 3.00 -13.85 3.17
CA ARG A 166 2.94 -13.70 1.70
C ARG A 166 3.83 -14.68 0.94
N GLY A 167 4.69 -15.39 1.67
CA GLY A 167 5.61 -16.36 1.07
C GLY A 167 6.70 -15.76 0.18
N PRO A 168 7.33 -16.57 -0.68
CA PRO A 168 8.38 -16.15 -1.59
C PRO A 168 7.86 -15.21 -2.69
N VAL A 169 8.77 -14.45 -3.31
CA VAL A 169 8.50 -13.59 -4.46
C VAL A 169 7.88 -14.38 -5.61
N ARG A 170 6.81 -13.86 -6.17
CA ARG A 170 6.09 -14.36 -7.33
C ARG A 170 5.69 -13.18 -8.21
N SER A 171 6.29 -13.08 -9.37
CA SER A 171 5.96 -12.03 -10.35
C SER A 171 4.78 -12.45 -11.21
N ARG A 172 3.89 -11.51 -11.45
CA ARG A 172 2.80 -11.65 -12.43
C ARG A 172 3.37 -11.54 -13.83
N SER A 173 2.81 -12.29 -14.79
CA SER A 173 3.24 -12.18 -16.18
C SER A 173 2.98 -10.79 -16.73
N GLU A 174 3.95 -10.23 -17.44
CA GLU A 174 3.83 -8.90 -18.05
C GLU A 174 2.61 -8.82 -18.99
N ARG A 175 2.41 -9.87 -19.79
CA ARG A 175 1.24 -9.96 -20.68
C ARG A 175 -0.06 -9.73 -19.91
N SER A 176 -0.25 -10.42 -18.78
CA SER A 176 -1.46 -10.29 -17.96
C SER A 176 -1.60 -8.88 -17.37
N ILE A 177 -0.49 -8.26 -16.94
CA ILE A 177 -0.47 -6.88 -16.44
C ILE A 177 -0.91 -5.91 -17.55
N LEU A 178 -0.32 -6.01 -18.74
CA LEU A 178 -0.64 -5.12 -19.86
C LEU A 178 -2.09 -5.30 -20.38
N GLU A 179 -2.62 -6.52 -20.33
CA GLU A 179 -4.03 -6.79 -20.64
C GLU A 179 -4.96 -6.11 -19.62
N GLU A 180 -4.64 -6.17 -18.32
CA GLU A 180 -5.40 -5.47 -17.28
C GLU A 180 -5.31 -3.94 -17.45
N LEU A 181 -4.14 -3.39 -17.73
CA LEU A 181 -3.97 -1.95 -17.99
C LEU A 181 -4.85 -1.47 -19.16
N ARG A 182 -4.95 -2.27 -20.24
CA ARG A 182 -5.83 -1.93 -21.37
C ARG A 182 -7.31 -1.94 -20.97
N ARG A 183 -7.75 -2.92 -20.16
CA ARG A 183 -9.14 -2.97 -19.65
C ARG A 183 -9.44 -1.77 -18.76
N LEU A 184 -8.53 -1.43 -17.86
CA LEU A 184 -8.66 -0.27 -16.97
C LEU A 184 -8.71 1.05 -17.77
N ALA A 185 -7.86 1.21 -18.78
CA ALA A 185 -7.89 2.36 -19.67
C ALA A 185 -9.24 2.46 -20.43
N ALA A 186 -9.75 1.34 -20.94
CA ALA A 186 -11.07 1.27 -21.60
C ALA A 186 -12.21 1.61 -20.62
N SER A 187 -12.04 1.35 -19.33
CA SER A 187 -12.97 1.72 -18.26
C SER A 187 -12.82 3.18 -17.77
N GLY A 188 -11.92 3.97 -18.39
CA GLY A 188 -11.73 5.39 -18.12
C GLY A 188 -10.68 5.75 -17.09
N TYR A 189 -9.89 4.80 -16.60
CA TYR A 189 -8.78 5.10 -15.69
C TYR A 189 -7.60 5.67 -16.48
N CYS A 190 -7.17 6.89 -16.11
CA CYS A 190 -6.00 7.54 -16.70
C CYS A 190 -4.74 7.44 -15.82
N GLU A 191 -4.88 7.12 -14.53
CA GLU A 191 -3.76 6.92 -13.60
C GLU A 191 -3.81 5.52 -12.97
N VAL A 192 -2.68 4.81 -13.02
CA VAL A 192 -2.49 3.50 -12.40
C VAL A 192 -1.35 3.50 -11.40
N VAL A 193 -1.47 2.69 -10.37
CA VAL A 193 -0.42 2.48 -9.37
C VAL A 193 0.02 1.02 -9.46
N LEU A 194 1.23 0.77 -9.96
CA LEU A 194 1.84 -0.54 -9.91
C LEU A 194 2.18 -0.84 -8.45
N THR A 195 1.56 -1.86 -7.89
CA THR A 195 1.69 -2.20 -6.48
C THR A 195 2.16 -3.65 -6.29
N ALA A 196 2.88 -3.87 -5.21
CA ALA A 196 3.46 -5.16 -4.87
C ALA A 196 3.75 -5.23 -3.37
N ILE A 197 4.13 -6.39 -2.89
CA ILE A 197 4.70 -6.57 -1.55
C ILE A 197 6.17 -6.10 -1.55
N SER A 198 6.93 -6.40 -2.61
CA SER A 198 8.29 -5.92 -2.82
C SER A 198 8.48 -5.54 -4.29
N LEU A 199 7.99 -4.37 -4.67
CA LEU A 199 7.94 -3.94 -6.06
C LEU A 199 9.28 -4.06 -6.82
N PRO A 200 10.45 -3.72 -6.24
CA PRO A 200 11.73 -3.91 -6.93
C PRO A 200 12.14 -5.39 -7.09
N SER A 201 11.36 -6.33 -6.52
CA SER A 201 11.55 -7.76 -6.73
C SER A 201 10.85 -8.29 -7.98
N TYR A 202 9.98 -7.48 -8.59
CA TYR A 202 9.29 -7.84 -9.82
C TYR A 202 10.29 -8.26 -10.90
N GLY A 203 10.02 -9.39 -11.53
CA GLY A 203 10.81 -9.93 -12.63
C GLY A 203 12.06 -10.71 -12.21
N LYS A 204 12.48 -10.66 -10.94
CA LYS A 204 13.70 -11.38 -10.49
C LYS A 204 13.57 -12.89 -10.53
N ASP A 205 12.37 -13.43 -10.45
CA ASP A 205 12.02 -14.84 -10.58
C ASP A 205 11.72 -15.24 -12.03
N THR A 206 11.47 -14.29 -12.92
CA THR A 206 11.11 -14.53 -14.34
C THR A 206 12.16 -14.03 -15.33
N GLY A 207 13.19 -13.32 -14.88
CA GLY A 207 14.26 -12.79 -15.73
C GLY A 207 13.91 -11.46 -16.44
N THR A 208 12.88 -10.74 -15.96
CA THR A 208 12.50 -9.39 -16.43
C THR A 208 12.80 -8.34 -15.36
N GLY A 209 12.37 -7.09 -15.53
CA GLY A 209 12.63 -6.02 -14.57
C GLY A 209 11.52 -4.99 -14.45
N LEU A 210 11.52 -4.28 -13.31
CA LEU A 210 10.53 -3.23 -13.05
C LEU A 210 10.58 -2.08 -14.06
N ALA A 211 11.78 -1.63 -14.45
CA ALA A 211 11.93 -0.54 -15.42
C ALA A 211 11.35 -0.91 -16.79
N GLU A 212 11.58 -2.13 -17.25
CA GLU A 212 11.01 -2.67 -18.49
C GLU A 212 9.48 -2.72 -18.43
N LEU A 213 8.89 -3.23 -17.33
CA LEU A 213 7.45 -3.21 -17.13
C LEU A 213 6.89 -1.78 -17.21
N VAL A 214 7.55 -0.79 -16.59
CA VAL A 214 7.10 0.61 -16.59
C VAL A 214 7.14 1.20 -17.99
N GLU A 215 8.17 0.91 -18.77
CA GLU A 215 8.30 1.32 -20.17
C GLU A 215 7.16 0.77 -21.03
N HIS A 216 6.85 -0.52 -20.90
CA HIS A 216 5.76 -1.16 -21.63
C HIS A 216 4.37 -0.70 -21.14
N ALA A 217 4.20 -0.50 -19.83
CA ALA A 217 2.96 0.05 -19.28
C ALA A 217 2.69 1.49 -19.78
N ALA A 218 3.75 2.29 -19.97
CA ALA A 218 3.63 3.64 -20.51
C ALA A 218 3.20 3.67 -21.98
N ALA A 219 3.42 2.59 -22.73
CA ALA A 219 2.95 2.45 -24.11
C ALA A 219 1.46 2.14 -24.21
N VAL A 220 0.78 1.78 -23.11
CA VAL A 220 -0.66 1.51 -23.13
C VAL A 220 -1.42 2.82 -23.37
N ALA A 221 -2.26 2.83 -24.42
CA ALA A 221 -3.11 3.96 -24.76
C ALA A 221 -4.18 4.17 -23.68
N GLY A 222 -4.47 5.43 -23.34
CA GLY A 222 -5.44 5.81 -22.31
C GLY A 222 -4.84 5.88 -20.89
N ILE A 223 -3.71 5.23 -20.61
CA ILE A 223 -2.95 5.46 -19.38
C ILE A 223 -2.07 6.69 -19.57
N GLU A 224 -2.28 7.72 -18.76
CA GLU A 224 -1.55 8.99 -18.79
C GLU A 224 -0.56 9.13 -17.66
N ARG A 225 -0.77 8.38 -16.55
CA ARG A 225 0.08 8.41 -15.38
C ARG A 225 0.31 7.03 -14.79
N ILE A 226 1.56 6.76 -14.46
CA ILE A 226 1.99 5.55 -13.74
C ILE A 226 2.62 5.97 -12.44
N ARG A 227 2.18 5.38 -11.32
CA ARG A 227 2.85 5.48 -10.02
C ARG A 227 3.42 4.15 -9.62
N LEU A 228 4.47 4.23 -8.82
CA LEU A 228 5.07 3.06 -8.20
C LEU A 228 4.64 2.93 -6.73
N GLY A 229 4.47 1.69 -6.29
CA GLY A 229 4.41 1.35 -4.88
C GLY A 229 5.75 1.57 -4.17
N SER A 230 5.91 0.91 -3.01
CA SER A 230 7.12 1.07 -2.21
C SER A 230 8.34 0.42 -2.86
N LEU A 231 9.47 1.14 -2.83
CA LEU A 231 10.75 0.71 -3.35
C LEU A 231 11.76 0.53 -2.21
N ASP A 232 12.61 -0.47 -2.33
CA ASP A 232 13.77 -0.64 -1.45
C ASP A 232 15.01 0.00 -2.12
N PRO A 233 15.77 0.87 -1.42
CA PRO A 233 16.84 1.66 -2.03
C PRO A 233 17.98 0.80 -2.60
N ASP A 234 18.32 -0.30 -1.93
CA ASP A 234 19.39 -1.22 -2.33
C ASP A 234 19.04 -2.09 -3.54
N MET A 235 17.81 -2.02 -4.03
CA MET A 235 17.34 -2.79 -5.18
C MET A 235 17.15 -1.94 -6.44
N LEU A 236 17.33 -0.63 -6.36
CA LEU A 236 17.32 0.29 -7.50
C LEU A 236 18.73 0.47 -8.03
N THR A 237 18.97 0.03 -9.25
CA THR A 237 20.23 0.26 -9.95
C THR A 237 20.26 1.64 -10.62
N ASP A 238 21.45 2.11 -10.97
CA ASP A 238 21.60 3.37 -11.73
C ASP A 238 20.93 3.27 -13.11
N ASP A 239 20.92 2.07 -13.71
CA ASP A 239 20.21 1.81 -14.96
C ASP A 239 18.70 1.91 -14.79
N ASP A 240 18.15 1.34 -13.71
CA ASP A 240 16.71 1.47 -13.40
C ASP A 240 16.33 2.94 -13.26
N ILE A 241 17.09 3.73 -12.50
CA ILE A 241 16.82 5.16 -12.29
C ILE A 241 16.85 5.91 -13.62
N ARG A 242 17.85 5.67 -14.46
CA ARG A 242 18.00 6.29 -15.79
C ARG A 242 16.82 5.93 -16.71
N ARG A 243 16.44 4.64 -16.77
CA ARG A 243 15.33 4.16 -17.60
C ARG A 243 13.99 4.74 -17.12
N LEU A 244 13.74 4.71 -15.82
CA LEU A 244 12.54 5.28 -15.22
C LEU A 244 12.42 6.78 -15.47
N ALA A 245 13.52 7.53 -15.41
CA ALA A 245 13.53 8.97 -15.68
C ALA A 245 13.22 9.31 -17.16
N ALA A 246 13.46 8.38 -18.06
CA ALA A 246 13.13 8.53 -19.49
C ALA A 246 11.63 8.28 -19.80
N VAL A 247 10.80 7.87 -18.82
CA VAL A 247 9.37 7.59 -19.03
C VAL A 247 8.51 8.81 -18.67
N PRO A 248 7.95 9.57 -19.64
CA PRO A 248 7.22 10.82 -19.37
C PRO A 248 5.92 10.63 -18.57
N LYS A 249 5.30 9.44 -18.66
CA LYS A 249 4.07 9.10 -17.95
C LYS A 249 4.32 8.64 -16.51
N LEU A 250 5.56 8.36 -16.14
CA LEU A 250 5.90 8.03 -14.76
C LEU A 250 5.77 9.28 -13.89
N CYS A 251 5.02 9.15 -12.81
CA CYS A 251 4.93 10.22 -11.81
C CYS A 251 6.24 10.29 -11.02
N PRO A 252 6.92 11.45 -10.97
CA PRO A 252 8.18 11.63 -10.25
C PRO A 252 7.94 11.70 -8.74
N GLN A 253 7.40 10.63 -8.20
CA GLN A 253 7.13 10.43 -6.78
C GLN A 253 7.53 9.02 -6.40
N PHE A 254 8.45 8.88 -5.47
CA PHE A 254 8.98 7.60 -5.04
C PHE A 254 8.74 7.40 -3.55
N HIS A 255 8.10 6.29 -3.19
CA HIS A 255 8.07 5.84 -1.81
C HIS A 255 9.29 4.94 -1.58
N LEU A 256 10.35 5.52 -1.01
CA LEU A 256 11.62 4.85 -0.79
C LEU A 256 11.73 4.43 0.68
N SER A 257 11.68 3.13 0.96
CA SER A 257 11.60 2.59 2.32
C SER A 257 12.90 2.81 3.10
N LEU A 258 12.90 3.70 4.11
CA LEU A 258 14.06 3.99 4.97
C LEU A 258 14.08 3.11 6.22
N GLN A 259 12.99 3.07 6.95
CA GLN A 259 12.74 2.39 8.22
C GLN A 259 13.41 3.04 9.44
N SER A 260 14.64 3.54 9.37
CA SER A 260 15.31 4.33 10.41
C SER A 260 16.41 5.21 9.83
N GLY A 261 16.60 6.40 10.35
CA GLY A 261 17.72 7.28 10.01
C GLY A 261 18.99 7.02 10.83
N SER A 262 19.06 5.91 11.57
CA SER A 262 20.27 5.43 12.27
C SER A 262 20.80 4.17 11.61
N SER A 263 22.03 4.20 11.09
CA SER A 263 22.69 3.03 10.49
C SER A 263 22.87 1.88 11.47
N LYS A 264 22.99 2.17 12.77
CA LYS A 264 23.03 1.15 13.83
C LYS A 264 21.69 0.43 13.94
N THR A 265 20.58 1.18 13.96
CA THR A 265 19.23 0.64 14.02
C THR A 265 18.88 -0.12 12.74
N LEU A 266 19.24 0.39 11.55
CA LEU A 266 19.07 -0.31 10.27
C LEU A 266 19.76 -1.67 10.26
N ARG A 267 20.98 -1.76 10.79
CA ARG A 267 21.71 -3.03 10.92
C ARG A 267 20.97 -4.00 11.86
N ALA A 268 20.47 -3.52 12.99
CA ALA A 268 19.68 -4.33 13.93
C ALA A 268 18.34 -4.79 13.29
N MET A 269 17.72 -3.96 12.45
CA MET A 269 16.56 -4.29 11.65
C MET A 269 16.86 -5.27 10.49
N ARG A 270 18.14 -5.64 10.28
CA ARG A 270 18.61 -6.44 9.13
C ARG A 270 18.30 -5.79 7.78
N ARG A 271 18.42 -4.45 7.71
CA ARG A 271 18.39 -3.75 6.42
C ARG A 271 19.78 -3.81 5.77
N PRO A 272 19.87 -4.08 4.45
CA PRO A 272 21.16 -4.28 3.78
C PRO A 272 21.79 -2.97 3.28
N TYR A 273 21.43 -1.83 3.85
CA TYR A 273 21.95 -0.51 3.51
C TYR A 273 22.15 0.34 4.75
N THR A 274 23.00 1.35 4.62
CA THR A 274 23.23 2.41 5.61
C THR A 274 22.46 3.69 5.23
N THR A 275 22.45 4.66 6.14
CA THR A 275 21.88 5.99 5.89
C THR A 275 22.57 6.71 4.73
N GLU A 276 23.89 6.57 4.58
CA GLU A 276 24.67 7.17 3.50
C GLU A 276 24.32 6.55 2.15
N GLN A 277 24.17 5.22 2.09
CA GLN A 277 23.74 4.53 0.87
C GLN A 277 22.31 4.91 0.48
N TYR A 278 21.40 5.03 1.46
CA TYR A 278 20.05 5.54 1.22
C TYR A 278 20.07 6.96 0.64
N ALA A 279 20.84 7.86 1.27
CA ALA A 279 20.98 9.26 0.82
C ALA A 279 21.53 9.35 -0.60
N ALA A 280 22.49 8.48 -0.96
CA ALA A 280 23.04 8.42 -2.30
C ALA A 280 21.99 8.04 -3.35
N VAL A 281 21.14 7.05 -3.07
CA VAL A 281 20.03 6.68 -3.98
C VAL A 281 19.00 7.81 -4.09
N ALA A 282 18.65 8.44 -2.98
CA ALA A 282 17.73 9.59 -2.98
C ALA A 282 18.29 10.78 -3.78
N ALA A 283 19.61 11.05 -3.69
CA ALA A 283 20.27 12.07 -4.48
C ALA A 283 20.26 11.75 -5.98
N LYS A 284 20.53 10.50 -6.39
CA LYS A 284 20.46 10.06 -7.78
C LYS A 284 19.04 10.21 -8.36
N LEU A 285 18.00 9.90 -7.58
CA LEU A 285 16.62 10.14 -8.01
C LEU A 285 16.34 11.64 -8.21
N ARG A 286 16.83 12.51 -7.31
CA ARG A 286 16.69 13.96 -7.46
C ARG A 286 17.45 14.50 -8.67
N GLU A 287 18.64 14.02 -8.91
CA GLU A 287 19.43 14.38 -10.09
C GLU A 287 18.71 13.96 -11.39
N ALA A 288 18.27 12.70 -11.49
CA ALA A 288 17.67 12.15 -12.70
C ALA A 288 16.32 12.79 -13.07
N PHE A 289 15.49 13.15 -12.08
CA PHE A 289 14.15 13.72 -12.28
C PHE A 289 14.09 15.25 -12.11
N GLY A 290 15.18 15.86 -11.65
CA GLY A 290 15.25 17.27 -11.24
C GLY A 290 14.77 17.46 -9.81
N GLU A 291 15.58 18.08 -8.96
CA GLU A 291 15.36 18.20 -7.52
C GLU A 291 13.99 18.79 -7.15
N GLU A 292 13.53 19.79 -7.91
CA GLU A 292 12.24 20.45 -7.68
C GLU A 292 11.05 19.70 -8.29
N ASN A 293 11.30 18.73 -9.14
CA ASN A 293 10.27 17.99 -9.86
C ASN A 293 9.97 16.62 -9.25
N VAL A 294 10.85 16.12 -8.36
CA VAL A 294 10.68 14.82 -7.72
C VAL A 294 10.28 14.96 -6.26
N SER A 295 9.45 14.09 -5.78
CA SER A 295 9.17 13.95 -4.35
C SER A 295 9.50 12.54 -3.86
N ILE A 296 10.04 12.48 -2.65
CA ILE A 296 10.31 11.22 -1.95
C ILE A 296 9.44 11.16 -0.71
N THR A 297 8.85 10.02 -0.48
CA THR A 297 8.11 9.68 0.74
C THR A 297 8.72 8.43 1.36
N THR A 298 8.53 8.21 2.66
CA THR A 298 9.13 7.07 3.32
C THR A 298 8.35 6.61 4.55
N ASP A 299 8.71 5.44 5.06
CA ASP A 299 8.27 4.92 6.35
C ASP A 299 9.43 4.96 7.34
N VAL A 300 9.14 5.29 8.61
CA VAL A 300 10.09 5.27 9.72
C VAL A 300 9.45 4.55 10.91
N ILE A 301 10.18 3.59 11.47
CA ILE A 301 9.83 2.89 12.70
C ILE A 301 10.63 3.51 13.84
N VAL A 302 9.95 3.94 14.90
CA VAL A 302 10.57 4.48 16.11
C VAL A 302 10.43 3.49 17.27
N GLY A 303 11.39 3.49 18.18
CA GLY A 303 11.37 2.61 19.34
C GLY A 303 11.63 1.14 19.00
N PHE A 304 12.46 0.87 18.00
CA PHE A 304 12.94 -0.47 17.72
C PHE A 304 13.78 -1.00 18.89
N PRO A 305 13.75 -2.32 19.21
CA PRO A 305 14.54 -2.85 20.35
C PRO A 305 16.01 -2.46 20.28
N GLY A 306 16.52 -1.87 21.36
CA GLY A 306 17.89 -1.37 21.47
C GLY A 306 18.14 0.01 20.85
N GLU A 307 17.13 0.69 20.31
CA GLU A 307 17.23 2.08 19.87
C GLU A 307 17.40 3.00 21.09
N THR A 308 18.57 3.63 21.21
CA THR A 308 18.86 4.61 22.26
C THR A 308 18.24 5.97 21.91
N GLU A 309 18.24 6.91 22.86
CA GLU A 309 17.81 8.28 22.56
C GLU A 309 18.70 8.93 21.51
N GLN A 310 20.02 8.71 21.56
CA GLN A 310 20.95 9.21 20.54
C GLN A 310 20.65 8.62 19.16
N ASP A 311 20.39 7.30 19.05
CA ASP A 311 19.98 6.68 17.77
C ASP A 311 18.71 7.30 17.21
N PHE A 312 17.75 7.66 18.08
CA PHE A 312 16.53 8.34 17.69
C PHE A 312 16.77 9.78 17.22
N GLU A 313 17.60 10.54 17.93
CA GLU A 313 17.97 11.91 17.55
C GLU A 313 18.73 11.94 16.22
N ASP A 314 19.67 11.03 16.01
CA ASP A 314 20.38 10.86 14.74
C ASP A 314 19.39 10.52 13.61
N SER A 315 18.43 9.62 13.89
CA SER A 315 17.36 9.27 12.94
C SER A 315 16.50 10.46 12.59
N MET A 316 16.10 11.26 13.58
CA MET A 316 15.28 12.45 13.36
C MET A 316 16.02 13.53 12.55
N ALA A 317 17.29 13.77 12.86
CA ALA A 317 18.12 14.71 12.10
C ALA A 317 18.32 14.27 10.65
N PHE A 318 18.60 12.98 10.42
CA PHE A 318 18.72 12.41 9.08
C PHE A 318 17.41 12.56 8.28
N VAL A 319 16.28 12.16 8.87
CA VAL A 319 14.96 12.23 8.22
C VAL A 319 14.59 13.67 7.84
N ALA A 320 14.82 14.63 8.73
CA ALA A 320 14.59 16.05 8.44
C ALA A 320 15.50 16.55 7.30
N GLY A 321 16.78 16.17 7.30
CA GLY A 321 17.75 16.55 6.28
C GLY A 321 17.44 15.98 4.88
N GLN A 322 16.76 14.83 4.80
CA GLN A 322 16.37 14.23 3.52
C GLN A 322 15.19 14.94 2.83
N ARG A 323 14.52 15.89 3.46
CA ARG A 323 13.42 16.69 2.89
C ARG A 323 12.33 15.85 2.22
N PHE A 324 11.82 14.86 2.96
CA PHE A 324 10.71 14.03 2.48
C PHE A 324 9.39 14.82 2.42
N LEU A 325 8.64 14.63 1.32
CA LEU A 325 7.29 15.20 1.21
C LEU A 325 6.33 14.63 2.26
N LYS A 326 6.52 13.35 2.61
CA LYS A 326 5.74 12.68 3.65
C LYS A 326 6.55 11.56 4.27
N VAL A 327 6.46 11.46 5.58
CA VAL A 327 6.99 10.33 6.34
C VAL A 327 5.84 9.69 7.12
N HIS A 328 5.69 8.39 6.97
CA HIS A 328 4.79 7.61 7.81
C HIS A 328 5.58 7.11 9.02
N VAL A 329 5.24 7.62 10.18
CA VAL A 329 5.90 7.27 11.44
C VAL A 329 5.11 6.18 12.13
N PHE A 330 5.77 5.07 12.44
CA PHE A 330 5.19 3.93 13.12
C PHE A 330 5.94 3.65 14.43
N PRO A 331 5.26 3.54 15.57
CA PRO A 331 5.86 2.91 16.73
C PRO A 331 6.13 1.43 16.41
N TYR A 332 7.29 0.92 16.82
CA TYR A 332 7.60 -0.50 16.65
C TYR A 332 6.52 -1.38 17.29
N SER A 333 5.94 -2.25 16.49
CA SER A 333 4.94 -3.23 16.93
C SER A 333 5.62 -4.59 17.08
N ARG A 334 5.71 -5.09 18.31
CA ARG A 334 6.28 -6.39 18.62
C ARG A 334 5.43 -7.50 17.99
N ARG A 335 5.99 -8.25 17.04
CA ARG A 335 5.26 -9.28 16.27
C ARG A 335 5.82 -10.66 16.54
N GLU A 336 4.96 -11.56 17.03
CA GLU A 336 5.32 -12.95 17.23
C GLU A 336 5.78 -13.61 15.92
N GLY A 337 6.76 -14.52 16.02
CA GLY A 337 7.36 -15.17 14.87
C GLY A 337 8.34 -14.32 14.06
N THR A 338 8.65 -13.09 14.52
CA THR A 338 9.72 -12.26 13.97
C THR A 338 10.94 -12.26 14.91
N PRO A 339 12.18 -12.17 14.37
CA PRO A 339 13.37 -12.13 15.23
C PRO A 339 13.36 -11.02 16.28
N ALA A 340 12.89 -9.83 15.94
CA ALA A 340 12.86 -8.69 16.84
C ALA A 340 11.85 -8.84 18.01
N PHE A 341 10.95 -9.82 17.93
CA PHE A 341 10.06 -10.15 19.05
C PHE A 341 10.84 -10.49 20.32
N ASP A 342 11.92 -11.25 20.18
CA ASP A 342 12.74 -11.74 21.29
C ASP A 342 13.98 -10.88 21.56
N PHE A 343 14.18 -9.79 20.83
CA PHE A 343 15.32 -8.91 21.06
C PHE A 343 15.25 -8.30 22.46
N PRO A 344 16.39 -8.21 23.17
CA PRO A 344 16.47 -7.51 24.45
C PRO A 344 16.26 -6.00 24.25
N ASN A 345 16.13 -5.29 25.38
CA ASN A 345 16.01 -3.82 25.39
C ASN A 345 14.83 -3.29 24.57
N GLN A 346 13.67 -3.92 24.75
CA GLN A 346 12.42 -3.43 24.20
C GLN A 346 12.13 -2.02 24.72
N VAL A 347 11.85 -1.08 23.83
CA VAL A 347 11.53 0.31 24.20
C VAL A 347 10.10 0.36 24.78
N PRO A 348 9.89 1.02 25.93
CA PRO A 348 8.56 1.16 26.53
C PRO A 348 7.57 1.91 25.63
N GLU A 349 6.26 1.59 25.72
CA GLU A 349 5.25 2.18 24.85
C GLU A 349 5.18 3.71 24.96
N HIS A 350 5.29 4.28 26.17
CA HIS A 350 5.27 5.72 26.36
C HIS A 350 6.44 6.44 25.68
N GLU A 351 7.62 5.80 25.59
CA GLU A 351 8.76 6.31 24.84
C GLU A 351 8.53 6.24 23.35
N LYS A 352 8.00 5.13 22.83
CA LYS A 352 7.62 4.99 21.41
C LYS A 352 6.61 6.06 21.01
N GLU A 353 5.60 6.33 21.85
CA GLU A 353 4.63 7.39 21.61
C GLU A 353 5.28 8.79 21.61
N SER A 354 6.19 9.05 22.56
CA SER A 354 6.96 10.29 22.61
C SER A 354 7.79 10.48 21.36
N ARG A 355 8.55 9.46 20.95
CA ARG A 355 9.38 9.48 19.73
C ARG A 355 8.53 9.65 18.48
N SER A 356 7.37 8.98 18.39
CA SER A 356 6.41 9.16 17.29
C SER A 356 5.94 10.61 17.18
N ARG A 357 5.56 11.25 18.29
CA ARG A 357 5.11 12.64 18.26
C ARG A 357 6.24 13.59 17.83
N ARG A 358 7.46 13.42 18.37
CA ARG A 358 8.62 14.25 18.02
C ARG A 358 9.01 14.11 16.55
N MET A 359 9.09 12.89 16.03
CA MET A 359 9.38 12.62 14.62
C MET A 359 8.29 13.21 13.73
N THR A 360 7.01 13.01 14.06
CA THR A 360 5.88 13.55 13.29
C THR A 360 5.94 15.08 13.23
N ALA A 361 6.22 15.75 14.35
CA ALA A 361 6.34 17.20 14.37
C ALA A 361 7.48 17.73 13.48
N ALA A 362 8.64 17.04 13.51
CA ALA A 362 9.79 17.39 12.67
C ALA A 362 9.48 17.26 11.17
N VAL A 363 8.85 16.15 10.76
CA VAL A 363 8.55 15.91 9.33
C VAL A 363 7.42 16.77 8.80
N GLU A 364 6.41 17.11 9.62
CA GLU A 364 5.34 18.01 9.19
C GLU A 364 5.86 19.45 8.97
N LYS A 365 6.87 19.88 9.73
CA LYS A 365 7.56 21.16 9.46
C LYS A 365 8.21 21.18 8.07
N VAL A 366 8.98 20.14 7.74
CA VAL A 366 9.61 19.97 6.41
C VAL A 366 8.57 19.92 5.30
N ARG A 367 7.48 19.19 5.52
CA ARG A 367 6.37 19.09 4.56
C ARG A 367 5.74 20.45 4.28
N ALA A 368 5.51 21.25 5.30
CA ALA A 368 4.98 22.60 5.15
C ALA A 368 5.93 23.50 4.33
N GLU A 369 7.25 23.44 4.60
CA GLU A 369 8.26 24.17 3.82
C GLU A 369 8.23 23.79 2.33
N LEU A 370 8.15 22.48 2.02
CA LEU A 370 8.06 22.00 0.64
C LEU A 370 6.77 22.43 -0.05
N ALA A 371 5.66 22.41 0.66
CA ALA A 371 4.37 22.86 0.14
C ALA A 371 4.35 24.39 -0.13
N HIS A 372 4.93 25.17 0.76
CA HIS A 372 5.08 26.62 0.54
C HIS A 372 6.01 26.92 -0.65
N ALA A 373 7.11 26.19 -0.81
CA ALA A 373 8.01 26.35 -1.96
C ALA A 373 7.35 25.98 -3.31
N ALA A 374 6.27 25.19 -3.29
CA ALA A 374 5.50 24.85 -4.48
C ALA A 374 4.46 25.92 -4.89
N GLN A 375 4.18 26.90 -4.02
CA GLN A 375 3.21 27.96 -4.30
C GLN A 375 3.59 28.75 -5.55
N GLY A 376 2.59 29.06 -6.38
CA GLY A 376 2.75 29.76 -7.66
C GLY A 376 3.16 28.86 -8.83
N ARG A 377 3.54 27.61 -8.60
CA ARG A 377 3.93 26.68 -9.67
C ARG A 377 2.69 26.14 -10.39
N THR A 378 2.85 25.91 -11.69
CA THR A 378 1.88 25.17 -12.49
C THR A 378 2.06 23.67 -12.27
N ALA A 379 0.95 22.97 -12.04
CA ALA A 379 0.96 21.51 -11.84
C ALA A 379 -0.25 20.85 -12.51
N GLN A 380 -0.09 19.61 -12.89
CA GLN A 380 -1.22 18.76 -13.28
C GLN A 380 -1.75 18.01 -12.07
N VAL A 381 -3.06 18.04 -11.86
CA VAL A 381 -3.75 17.38 -10.73
C VAL A 381 -4.79 16.41 -11.28
N LEU A 382 -4.77 15.17 -10.78
CA LEU A 382 -5.87 14.24 -10.95
C LEU A 382 -6.95 14.61 -9.93
N LEU A 383 -8.15 14.93 -10.41
CA LEU A 383 -9.32 15.21 -9.56
C LEU A 383 -9.86 13.90 -8.97
N GLU A 384 -10.01 13.86 -7.65
CA GLU A 384 -10.47 12.64 -6.97
C GLU A 384 -11.86 12.82 -6.36
N THR A 385 -11.96 13.06 -5.07
CA THR A 385 -13.25 13.15 -4.38
C THR A 385 -13.86 14.53 -4.54
N PRO A 386 -15.11 14.65 -5.02
CA PRO A 386 -15.82 15.90 -5.05
C PRO A 386 -16.15 16.34 -3.61
N LEU A 387 -15.86 17.58 -3.28
CA LEU A 387 -16.26 18.24 -2.05
C LEU A 387 -17.54 19.08 -2.27
N SER A 388 -17.75 19.53 -3.49
CA SER A 388 -18.96 20.22 -3.97
C SER A 388 -19.07 20.05 -5.49
N SER A 389 -20.03 20.71 -6.11
CA SER A 389 -20.18 20.74 -7.58
C SER A 389 -18.98 21.38 -8.33
N THR A 390 -18.12 22.13 -7.63
CA THR A 390 -17.01 22.88 -8.23
C THR A 390 -15.66 22.62 -7.53
N LEU A 391 -15.65 21.95 -6.38
CA LEU A 391 -14.44 21.69 -5.60
C LEU A 391 -14.14 20.22 -5.53
N PHE A 392 -12.88 19.87 -5.78
CA PHE A 392 -12.37 18.51 -5.73
C PHE A 392 -11.11 18.41 -4.88
N THR A 393 -10.91 17.29 -4.24
CA THR A 393 -9.58 16.89 -3.77
C THR A 393 -8.81 16.25 -4.90
N GLY A 394 -7.48 16.28 -4.83
CA GLY A 394 -6.64 15.60 -5.80
C GLY A 394 -5.18 15.61 -5.41
N TYR A 395 -4.35 15.05 -6.29
CA TYR A 395 -2.90 15.01 -6.12
C TYR A 395 -2.17 15.43 -7.39
N THR A 396 -1.08 16.16 -7.21
CA THR A 396 -0.14 16.43 -8.31
C THR A 396 0.60 15.15 -8.74
N LYS A 397 1.38 15.21 -9.84
CA LYS A 397 2.31 14.12 -10.21
C LYS A 397 3.28 13.79 -9.06
N GLN A 398 3.72 14.79 -8.29
CA GLN A 398 4.62 14.66 -7.13
C GLN A 398 3.91 14.21 -5.86
N TYR A 399 2.61 13.93 -5.91
CA TYR A 399 1.79 13.50 -4.78
C TYR A 399 1.55 14.59 -3.71
N LEU A 400 1.66 15.86 -4.08
CA LEU A 400 1.25 16.97 -3.22
C LEU A 400 -0.29 17.01 -3.17
N PRO A 401 -0.91 16.96 -1.99
CA PRO A 401 -2.37 17.02 -1.88
C PRO A 401 -2.90 18.41 -2.16
N VAL A 402 -3.99 18.50 -2.94
CA VAL A 402 -4.56 19.75 -3.41
C VAL A 402 -6.08 19.77 -3.20
N VAL A 403 -6.65 20.94 -2.95
CA VAL A 403 -8.08 21.24 -3.15
C VAL A 403 -8.18 22.15 -4.35
N VAL A 404 -8.89 21.69 -5.38
CA VAL A 404 -8.98 22.39 -6.67
C VAL A 404 -10.38 22.93 -6.89
N SER A 405 -10.48 24.20 -7.25
CA SER A 405 -11.67 24.77 -7.86
C SER A 405 -11.64 24.46 -9.36
N ALA A 406 -12.53 23.58 -9.82
CA ALA A 406 -12.60 23.08 -11.19
C ALA A 406 -14.06 22.95 -11.65
N PRO A 407 -14.77 24.07 -11.87
CA PRO A 407 -16.15 24.04 -12.32
C PRO A 407 -16.26 23.38 -13.72
N GLY A 408 -17.26 22.52 -13.89
CA GLY A 408 -17.48 21.80 -15.14
C GLY A 408 -16.66 20.52 -15.34
N HIS A 409 -15.72 20.22 -14.44
CA HIS A 409 -14.92 19.02 -14.46
C HIS A 409 -15.52 17.89 -13.58
N LYS A 410 -14.98 16.68 -13.74
CA LYS A 410 -15.41 15.45 -13.03
C LYS A 410 -14.23 14.76 -12.37
N SER A 411 -14.54 13.92 -11.39
CA SER A 411 -13.55 12.99 -10.81
C SER A 411 -12.95 12.09 -11.89
N GLY A 412 -11.65 11.82 -11.80
CA GLY A 412 -10.88 11.07 -12.78
C GLY A 412 -10.24 11.89 -13.88
N GLU A 413 -10.59 13.18 -14.02
CA GLU A 413 -9.95 14.07 -14.99
C GLU A 413 -8.64 14.64 -14.48
N ILE A 414 -7.69 14.87 -15.38
CA ILE A 414 -6.43 15.55 -15.10
C ILE A 414 -6.56 16.99 -15.57
N VAL A 415 -6.41 17.93 -14.65
CA VAL A 415 -6.48 19.37 -14.92
C VAL A 415 -5.15 20.06 -14.63
N THR A 416 -4.85 21.11 -15.38
CA THR A 416 -3.73 22.00 -15.10
C THR A 416 -4.17 23.06 -14.11
N VAL A 417 -3.38 23.30 -13.07
CA VAL A 417 -3.69 24.25 -12.00
C VAL A 417 -2.48 25.12 -11.67
N THR A 418 -2.74 26.29 -11.09
CA THR A 418 -1.71 27.05 -10.35
C THR A 418 -1.87 26.75 -8.87
N LEU A 419 -0.79 26.27 -8.23
CA LEU A 419 -0.76 25.95 -6.80
C LEU A 419 -0.78 27.26 -5.96
N GLY A 420 -1.69 27.34 -5.01
CA GLY A 420 -1.84 28.44 -4.08
C GLY A 420 -1.35 28.10 -2.68
N GLU A 421 -1.95 28.73 -1.68
CA GLU A 421 -1.56 28.60 -0.28
C GLU A 421 -1.69 27.18 0.27
N TRP A 422 -0.78 26.81 1.16
CA TRP A 422 -0.84 25.62 1.98
C TRP A 422 -1.65 25.88 3.25
N ASP A 423 -2.71 25.12 3.50
CA ASP A 423 -3.61 25.28 4.67
C ASP A 423 -3.22 24.38 5.87
N GLY A 424 -2.05 23.77 5.83
CA GLY A 424 -1.58 22.77 6.81
C GLY A 424 -1.88 21.32 6.43
N LYS A 425 -2.74 21.10 5.42
CA LYS A 425 -3.10 19.77 4.94
C LYS A 425 -3.05 19.64 3.42
N ARG A 426 -3.45 20.69 2.70
CA ARG A 426 -3.56 20.71 1.23
C ARG A 426 -3.19 22.09 0.69
N CYS A 427 -2.66 22.13 -0.53
CA CYS A 427 -2.57 23.38 -1.28
C CYS A 427 -3.93 23.71 -1.88
N ARG A 428 -4.32 24.98 -1.84
CA ARG A 428 -5.44 25.46 -2.65
C ARG A 428 -4.98 25.59 -4.09
N ALA A 429 -5.85 25.37 -5.06
CA ALA A 429 -5.54 25.53 -6.46
C ALA A 429 -6.80 25.87 -7.28
N GLN A 430 -6.58 26.46 -8.44
CA GLN A 430 -7.63 26.75 -9.40
C GLN A 430 -7.26 26.17 -10.73
N ALA A 431 -8.20 25.48 -11.38
CA ALA A 431 -8.03 25.00 -12.75
C ALA A 431 -7.91 26.20 -13.71
N GLN A 432 -7.00 26.04 -14.70
CA GLN A 432 -6.75 27.04 -15.76
C GLN A 432 -7.78 26.91 -16.87
#